data_cff2b1fab5eb077bae6289907c939dc1
#
_entry.id   cff2b1fab5eb077bae6289907c939dc1
#
_cell.length_a   1.000
_cell.length_b   1.000
_cell.length_c   1.000
_cell.angle_alpha   90.00
_cell.angle_beta   90.00
_cell.angle_gamma   90.00
#
_symmetry.space_group_name_H-M   'P 1'
#
loop_
_entity.id
_entity.type
_entity.pdbx_description
1 polymer ?
#
loop_
_entity_poly.entity_id
_entity_poly.type
_entity_poly.pdbx_seq_one_letter_code
_entity_poly.pdbx_strand_id
1 'polypeptide(L)'
;MANADATTGNHSNHSVGDDAVDLTTMTSLLADSLNPLYKTLLVVKMSVASVILSVTLISNVLTLYAVWITPNLRVKAYALTTSLTATNALWSLTQVDWLVREILRGPTPCSFPVYALAVRPVRRWIAYATYVHISVIAVDRYIAVMHSLHY
;
A
#
# COMPACT_ATOMS: atom_id res chain seq x y z
N MET A 1 79.89 22.26 26.93
CA MET A 1 79.99 20.94 26.29
C MET A 1 78.92 20.05 26.93
N ALA A 2 77.82 19.83 26.31
CA ALA A 2 76.87 18.72 26.54
C ALA A 2 75.86 18.67 25.38
N ASN A 3 76.03 17.69 24.54
CA ASN A 3 75.07 17.33 23.48
C ASN A 3 73.84 16.74 24.12
N ALA A 4 72.69 17.24 23.73
CA ALA A 4 71.39 16.63 23.99
C ALA A 4 70.84 16.05 22.67
N ASP A 5 70.82 14.75 22.58
CA ASP A 5 70.22 13.95 21.52
C ASP A 5 68.71 14.10 21.61
N ALA A 6 68.08 14.61 20.54
CA ALA A 6 66.64 14.65 20.34
C ALA A 6 66.22 13.35 19.64
N THR A 7 65.68 12.41 20.37
CA THR A 7 64.97 11.23 19.85
C THR A 7 63.65 11.65 19.27
N THR A 8 63.55 11.70 17.94
CA THR A 8 62.32 11.84 17.16
C THR A 8 61.47 10.58 17.30
N GLY A 9 60.41 10.67 18.11
CA GLY A 9 59.39 9.63 18.18
C GLY A 9 58.57 9.65 16.87
N ASN A 10 58.74 8.60 16.10
CA ASN A 10 57.95 8.31 14.90
C ASN A 10 56.57 7.83 15.34
N HIS A 11 55.62 8.75 15.44
CA HIS A 11 54.21 8.42 15.59
C HIS A 11 53.70 7.87 14.25
N SER A 12 53.56 6.54 14.20
CA SER A 12 52.86 5.83 13.16
C SER A 12 51.41 6.27 13.16
N ASN A 13 51.07 7.20 12.26
CA ASN A 13 49.68 7.49 11.87
C ASN A 13 49.15 6.28 11.09
N HIS A 14 48.70 5.27 11.81
CA HIS A 14 48.03 4.11 11.24
C HIS A 14 46.60 4.49 10.89
N SER A 15 46.40 4.76 9.62
CA SER A 15 45.24 4.48 8.75
C SER A 15 43.83 4.37 9.38
N VAL A 16 43.29 5.49 9.87
CA VAL A 16 41.85 5.63 10.05
C VAL A 16 41.15 5.86 8.69
N GLY A 17 41.91 6.12 7.62
CA GLY A 17 41.40 6.35 6.28
C GLY A 17 40.98 5.13 5.50
N ASP A 18 41.67 4.00 5.69
CA ASP A 18 41.44 2.78 4.90
C ASP A 18 40.14 2.07 5.28
N ASP A 19 39.83 2.02 6.57
CA ASP A 19 38.58 1.40 7.05
C ASP A 19 37.32 2.20 6.64
N ALA A 20 37.41 3.53 6.56
CA ALA A 20 36.30 4.39 6.13
C ALA A 20 36.03 4.26 4.63
N VAL A 21 37.07 4.06 3.82
CA VAL A 21 36.96 3.83 2.37
C VAL A 21 36.30 2.48 2.09
N ASP A 22 36.69 1.44 2.86
CA ASP A 22 36.14 0.09 2.71
C ASP A 22 34.64 0.07 3.07
N LEU A 23 34.24 0.71 4.15
CA LEU A 23 32.83 0.83 4.56
C LEU A 23 31.97 1.55 3.53
N THR A 24 32.50 2.62 2.93
CA THR A 24 31.79 3.39 1.88
C THR A 24 31.64 2.57 0.60
N THR A 25 32.65 1.82 0.25
CA THR A 25 32.64 0.91 -0.90
C THR A 25 31.64 -0.24 -0.69
N MET A 26 31.62 -0.85 0.48
CA MET A 26 30.65 -1.89 0.83
C MET A 26 29.20 -1.36 0.80
N THR A 27 28.95 -0.17 1.32
CA THR A 27 27.60 0.41 1.30
C THR A 27 27.13 0.75 -0.10
N SER A 28 28.01 1.22 -0.98
CA SER A 28 27.67 1.47 -2.39
C SER A 28 27.38 0.19 -3.16
N LEU A 29 28.15 -0.86 -2.97
CA LEU A 29 27.94 -2.19 -3.58
C LEU A 29 26.64 -2.83 -3.09
N LEU A 30 26.32 -2.68 -1.81
CA LEU A 30 25.05 -3.16 -1.26
C LEU A 30 23.86 -2.38 -1.83
N ALA A 31 23.98 -1.07 -1.94
CA ALA A 31 22.93 -0.22 -2.54
C ALA A 31 22.72 -0.57 -4.02
N ASP A 32 23.76 -0.85 -4.77
CA ASP A 32 23.67 -1.25 -6.18
C ASP A 32 23.04 -2.64 -6.36
N SER A 33 23.33 -3.59 -5.48
CA SER A 33 22.71 -4.93 -5.53
C SER A 33 21.24 -4.93 -5.05
N LEU A 34 20.86 -4.06 -4.10
CA LEU A 34 19.49 -3.93 -3.62
C LEU A 34 18.55 -3.18 -4.61
N ASN A 35 19.11 -2.30 -5.43
CA ASN A 35 18.34 -1.51 -6.37
C ASN A 35 17.60 -2.36 -7.43
N PRO A 36 18.20 -3.37 -8.10
CA PRO A 36 17.50 -4.21 -9.05
C PRO A 36 16.48 -5.13 -8.38
N LEU A 37 16.78 -5.65 -7.19
CA LEU A 37 15.85 -6.47 -6.42
C LEU A 37 14.60 -5.66 -6.02
N TYR A 38 14.80 -4.46 -5.52
CA TYR A 38 13.70 -3.55 -5.16
C TYR A 38 12.83 -3.22 -6.37
N LYS A 39 13.42 -2.92 -7.54
CA LYS A 39 12.68 -2.67 -8.77
C LYS A 39 11.85 -3.88 -9.21
N THR A 40 12.43 -5.07 -9.14
CA THR A 40 11.73 -6.32 -9.49
C THR A 40 10.55 -6.56 -8.55
N LEU A 41 10.74 -6.42 -7.24
CA LEU A 41 9.66 -6.55 -6.25
C LEU A 41 8.56 -5.50 -6.45
N LEU A 42 8.93 -4.28 -6.81
CA LEU A 42 7.96 -3.21 -7.11
C LEU A 42 7.12 -3.58 -8.35
N VAL A 43 7.74 -4.03 -9.43
CA VAL A 43 7.03 -4.45 -10.65
C VAL A 43 6.10 -5.61 -10.37
N VAL A 44 6.53 -6.64 -9.64
CA VAL A 44 5.69 -7.77 -9.26
C VAL A 44 4.50 -7.31 -8.41
N LYS A 45 4.74 -6.49 -7.39
CA LYS A 45 3.70 -5.92 -6.55
C LYS A 45 2.66 -5.13 -7.35
N MET A 46 3.12 -4.29 -8.28
CA MET A 46 2.24 -3.47 -9.12
C MET A 46 1.43 -4.33 -10.09
N SER A 47 2.02 -5.37 -10.68
CA SER A 47 1.33 -6.30 -11.57
C SER A 47 0.23 -7.05 -10.84
N VAL A 48 0.54 -7.63 -9.69
CA VAL A 48 -0.44 -8.34 -8.86
C VAL A 48 -1.56 -7.41 -8.40
N ALA A 49 -1.22 -6.21 -7.92
CA ALA A 49 -2.22 -5.22 -7.52
C ALA A 49 -3.14 -4.82 -8.67
N SER A 50 -2.60 -4.62 -9.88
CA SER A 50 -3.36 -4.27 -11.07
C SER A 50 -4.39 -5.35 -11.43
N VAL A 51 -3.99 -6.62 -11.41
CA VAL A 51 -4.90 -7.75 -11.70
C VAL A 51 -6.01 -7.82 -10.65
N ILE A 52 -5.67 -7.77 -9.37
CA ILE A 52 -6.66 -7.84 -8.29
C ILE A 52 -7.64 -6.67 -8.39
N LEU A 53 -7.16 -5.44 -8.61
CA LEU A 53 -8.00 -4.26 -8.75
C LEU A 53 -8.94 -4.36 -9.95
N SER A 54 -8.46 -4.85 -11.08
CA SER A 54 -9.29 -5.02 -12.28
C SER A 54 -10.42 -6.02 -12.05
N VAL A 55 -10.10 -7.18 -11.48
CA VAL A 55 -11.12 -8.20 -11.15
C VAL A 55 -12.12 -7.67 -10.13
N THR A 56 -11.66 -7.00 -9.09
CA THR A 56 -12.53 -6.44 -8.05
C THR A 56 -13.45 -5.35 -8.62
N LEU A 57 -12.93 -4.45 -9.43
CA LEU A 57 -13.72 -3.37 -10.04
C LEU A 57 -14.79 -3.94 -10.99
N ILE A 58 -14.40 -4.84 -11.89
CA ILE A 58 -15.31 -5.46 -12.85
C ILE A 58 -16.43 -6.22 -12.13
N SER A 59 -16.12 -7.06 -11.15
CA SER A 59 -17.11 -7.85 -10.41
C SER A 59 -18.09 -6.95 -9.63
N ASN A 60 -17.60 -5.89 -9.01
CA ASN A 60 -18.47 -4.94 -8.29
C ASN A 60 -19.37 -4.15 -9.25
N VAL A 61 -18.85 -3.70 -10.40
CA VAL A 61 -19.66 -3.00 -11.40
C VAL A 61 -20.70 -3.93 -12.00
N LEU A 62 -20.36 -5.17 -12.34
CA LEU A 62 -21.32 -6.15 -12.85
C LEU A 62 -22.42 -6.47 -11.83
N THR A 63 -22.09 -6.56 -10.56
CA THR A 63 -23.07 -6.77 -9.49
C THR A 63 -24.04 -5.59 -9.38
N LEU A 64 -23.54 -4.36 -9.40
CA LEU A 64 -24.38 -3.15 -9.40
C LEU A 64 -25.29 -3.10 -10.63
N TYR A 65 -24.76 -3.43 -11.79
CA TYR A 65 -25.51 -3.51 -13.04
C TYR A 65 -26.63 -4.56 -12.99
N ALA A 66 -26.33 -5.76 -12.49
CA ALA A 66 -27.30 -6.83 -12.32
C ALA A 66 -28.46 -6.43 -11.38
N VAL A 67 -28.15 -5.78 -10.25
CA VAL A 67 -29.16 -5.25 -9.32
C VAL A 67 -30.00 -4.13 -9.98
N TRP A 68 -29.37 -3.34 -10.83
CA TRP A 68 -30.10 -2.24 -11.52
C TRP A 68 -31.11 -2.76 -12.54
N ILE A 69 -30.73 -3.79 -13.32
CA ILE A 69 -31.62 -4.36 -14.36
C ILE A 69 -32.73 -5.21 -13.75
N THR A 70 -32.48 -5.85 -12.58
CA THR A 70 -33.43 -6.82 -12.01
C THR A 70 -34.19 -6.19 -10.85
N PRO A 71 -35.40 -5.65 -11.08
CA PRO A 71 -36.16 -4.95 -10.03
C PRO A 71 -36.54 -5.85 -8.85
N ASN A 72 -36.69 -7.14 -9.07
CA ASN A 72 -36.96 -8.13 -8.01
C ASN A 72 -35.83 -8.28 -6.99
N LEU A 73 -34.60 -7.90 -7.35
CA LEU A 73 -33.44 -7.87 -6.44
C LEU A 73 -33.37 -6.61 -5.57
N ARG A 74 -34.30 -5.65 -5.74
CA ARG A 74 -34.36 -4.41 -4.94
C ARG A 74 -35.02 -4.58 -3.57
N VAL A 75 -35.16 -5.81 -3.11
CA VAL A 75 -35.68 -6.10 -1.77
C VAL A 75 -34.70 -5.60 -0.71
N LYS A 76 -35.21 -5.22 0.48
CA LYS A 76 -34.42 -4.66 1.59
C LYS A 76 -33.17 -5.47 1.94
N ALA A 77 -33.22 -6.81 1.79
CA ALA A 77 -32.09 -7.72 2.04
C ALA A 77 -30.89 -7.46 1.13
N TYR A 78 -31.11 -6.97 -0.09
CA TYR A 78 -30.02 -6.66 -1.03
C TYR A 78 -29.50 -5.23 -0.94
N ALA A 79 -30.22 -4.33 -0.24
CA ALA A 79 -29.78 -2.95 -0.10
C ALA A 79 -28.41 -2.82 0.57
N LEU A 80 -28.15 -3.60 1.61
CA LEU A 80 -26.87 -3.65 2.30
C LEU A 80 -25.75 -4.17 1.38
N THR A 81 -26.03 -5.25 0.64
CA THR A 81 -25.07 -5.81 -0.31
C THR A 81 -24.77 -4.82 -1.45
N THR A 82 -25.79 -4.13 -1.97
CA THR A 82 -25.62 -3.11 -3.00
C THR A 82 -24.78 -1.93 -2.49
N SER A 83 -25.03 -1.48 -1.28
CA SER A 83 -24.26 -0.41 -0.64
C SER A 83 -22.79 -0.83 -0.43
N LEU A 84 -22.52 -2.05 0.02
CA LEU A 84 -21.18 -2.60 0.12
C LEU A 84 -20.48 -2.66 -1.23
N THR A 85 -21.18 -3.15 -2.26
CA THR A 85 -20.65 -3.26 -3.62
C THR A 85 -20.29 -1.88 -4.19
N ALA A 86 -21.14 -0.86 -3.97
CA ALA A 86 -20.87 0.52 -4.35
C ALA A 86 -19.62 1.07 -3.63
N THR A 87 -19.50 0.82 -2.32
CA THR A 87 -18.33 1.23 -1.53
C THR A 87 -17.06 0.56 -2.03
N ASN A 88 -17.11 -0.73 -2.38
CA ASN A 88 -15.98 -1.47 -2.93
C ASN A 88 -15.59 -0.97 -4.33
N ALA A 89 -16.55 -0.59 -5.17
CA ALA A 89 -16.28 0.03 -6.47
C ALA A 89 -15.57 1.37 -6.30
N LEU A 90 -16.03 2.23 -5.39
CA LEU A 90 -15.37 3.49 -5.03
C LEU A 90 -13.95 3.26 -4.48
N TRP A 91 -13.77 2.28 -3.62
CA TRP A 91 -12.45 1.90 -3.13
C TRP A 91 -11.51 1.52 -4.26
N SER A 92 -11.97 0.67 -5.19
CA SER A 92 -11.19 0.24 -6.34
C SER A 92 -10.78 1.43 -7.22
N LEU A 93 -11.67 2.40 -7.44
CA LEU A 93 -11.35 3.62 -8.20
C LEU A 93 -10.24 4.45 -7.52
N THR A 94 -10.27 4.58 -6.19
CA THR A 94 -9.20 5.29 -5.46
C THR A 94 -7.87 4.56 -5.53
N GLN A 95 -7.88 3.24 -5.65
CA GLN A 95 -6.66 2.44 -5.81
C GLN A 95 -6.10 2.54 -7.22
N VAL A 96 -6.95 2.60 -8.25
CA VAL A 96 -6.52 2.85 -9.64
C VAL A 96 -5.81 4.20 -9.75
N ASP A 97 -6.36 5.27 -9.15
CA ASP A 97 -5.71 6.58 -9.13
C ASP A 97 -4.32 6.51 -8.47
N TRP A 98 -4.20 5.80 -7.35
CA TRP A 98 -2.90 5.58 -6.72
C TRP A 98 -1.93 4.81 -7.62
N LEU A 99 -2.38 3.72 -8.25
CA LEU A 99 -1.57 2.87 -9.12
C LEU A 99 -1.05 3.64 -10.34
N VAL A 100 -1.92 4.43 -10.97
CA VAL A 100 -1.56 5.28 -12.12
C VAL A 100 -0.49 6.30 -11.73
N ARG A 101 -0.62 6.92 -10.58
CA ARG A 101 0.38 7.89 -10.07
C ARG A 101 1.73 7.23 -9.80
N GLU A 102 1.72 6.05 -9.20
CA GLU A 102 2.94 5.31 -8.91
C GLU A 102 3.69 4.92 -10.21
N ILE A 103 2.94 4.49 -11.24
CA ILE A 103 3.51 4.12 -12.55
C ILE A 103 4.05 5.35 -13.29
N LEU A 104 3.27 6.44 -13.35
CA LEU A 104 3.63 7.59 -14.17
C LEU A 104 4.69 8.50 -13.55
N ARG A 105 4.77 8.57 -12.23
CA ARG A 105 5.63 9.53 -11.52
C ARG A 105 6.81 8.91 -10.81
N GLY A 106 6.80 7.61 -10.61
CA GLY A 106 7.78 6.94 -9.77
C GLY A 106 7.67 7.37 -8.30
N PRO A 107 8.57 6.91 -7.44
CA PRO A 107 8.61 7.30 -6.03
C PRO A 107 9.08 8.75 -5.89
N THR A 108 8.17 9.71 -6.09
CA THR A 108 8.48 11.11 -5.85
C THR A 108 8.17 11.45 -4.40
N PRO A 109 9.19 11.77 -3.59
CA PRO A 109 8.95 12.34 -2.29
C PRO A 109 8.39 13.75 -2.48
N CYS A 110 7.26 14.07 -1.89
CA CYS A 110 6.86 15.44 -1.53
C CYS A 110 6.17 16.36 -2.56
N SER A 111 5.78 15.95 -3.75
CA SER A 111 5.27 16.94 -4.72
C SER A 111 3.85 17.47 -4.53
N PHE A 112 3.01 16.85 -3.68
CA PHE A 112 1.65 17.37 -3.42
C PHE A 112 1.17 17.09 -1.98
N PRO A 113 1.58 17.90 -1.00
CA PRO A 113 1.11 17.76 0.39
C PRO A 113 -0.41 17.91 0.49
N VAL A 114 -1.03 18.78 -0.31
CA VAL A 114 -2.48 19.00 -0.31
C VAL A 114 -3.25 17.78 -0.79
N TYR A 115 -2.80 17.13 -1.87
CA TYR A 115 -3.43 15.90 -2.36
C TYR A 115 -3.32 14.76 -1.34
N ALA A 116 -2.13 14.55 -0.78
CA ALA A 116 -1.93 13.52 0.23
C ALA A 116 -2.78 13.77 1.48
N LEU A 117 -2.95 15.04 1.87
CA LEU A 117 -3.77 15.45 3.01
C LEU A 117 -5.27 15.19 2.76
N ALA A 118 -5.76 15.42 1.55
CA ALA A 118 -7.18 15.23 1.20
C ALA A 118 -7.51 13.74 0.90
N VAL A 119 -6.69 13.07 0.11
CA VAL A 119 -7.03 11.72 -0.40
C VAL A 119 -6.78 10.62 0.63
N ARG A 120 -5.76 10.74 1.48
CA ARG A 120 -5.47 9.73 2.53
C ARG A 120 -6.63 9.54 3.50
N PRO A 121 -7.23 10.59 4.10
CA PRO A 121 -8.37 10.40 4.98
C PRO A 121 -9.58 9.81 4.24
N VAL A 122 -9.90 10.28 3.02
CA VAL A 122 -11.01 9.75 2.22
C VAL A 122 -10.86 8.24 1.99
N ARG A 123 -9.66 7.78 1.61
CA ARG A 123 -9.38 6.35 1.46
C ARG A 123 -9.58 5.56 2.76
N ARG A 124 -9.15 6.10 3.91
CA ARG A 124 -9.38 5.46 5.21
C ARG A 124 -10.88 5.38 5.53
N TRP A 125 -11.63 6.45 5.29
CA TRP A 125 -13.07 6.46 5.50
C TRP A 125 -13.79 5.42 4.65
N ILE A 126 -13.45 5.28 3.36
CA ILE A 126 -14.01 4.24 2.49
C ILE A 126 -13.67 2.84 3.02
N ALA A 127 -12.45 2.61 3.47
CA ALA A 127 -12.06 1.33 4.08
C ALA A 127 -12.87 1.02 5.34
N TYR A 128 -13.03 1.97 6.25
CA TYR A 128 -13.87 1.80 7.44
C TYR A 128 -15.34 1.53 7.09
N ALA A 129 -15.88 2.26 6.10
CA ALA A 129 -17.23 2.01 5.63
C ALA A 129 -17.40 0.56 5.13
N THR A 130 -16.42 0.01 4.41
CA THR A 130 -16.43 -1.38 3.96
C THR A 130 -16.49 -2.35 5.14
N TYR A 131 -15.66 -2.16 6.18
CA TYR A 131 -15.70 -3.01 7.38
C TYR A 131 -17.03 -2.93 8.13
N VAL A 132 -17.60 -1.74 8.27
CA VAL A 132 -18.92 -1.54 8.88
C VAL A 132 -20.01 -2.28 8.10
N HIS A 133 -20.03 -2.18 6.77
CA HIS A 133 -21.00 -2.90 5.94
C HIS A 133 -20.89 -4.42 6.10
N ILE A 134 -19.67 -4.96 6.09
CA ILE A 134 -19.45 -6.40 6.29
C ILE A 134 -19.96 -6.83 7.66
N SER A 135 -19.68 -6.05 8.71
CA SER A 135 -20.12 -6.35 10.08
C SER A 135 -21.65 -6.32 10.19
N VAL A 136 -22.31 -5.32 9.59
CA VAL A 136 -23.77 -5.22 9.59
C VAL A 136 -24.39 -6.38 8.84
N ILE A 137 -23.85 -6.78 7.68
CA ILE A 137 -24.33 -7.94 6.92
C ILE A 137 -24.16 -9.23 7.73
N ALA A 138 -23.03 -9.41 8.42
CA ALA A 138 -22.80 -10.58 9.25
C ALA A 138 -23.80 -10.68 10.39
N VAL A 139 -24.11 -9.57 11.08
CA VAL A 139 -25.11 -9.50 12.13
C VAL A 139 -26.52 -9.76 11.58
N ASP A 140 -26.89 -9.18 10.45
CA ASP A 140 -28.18 -9.44 9.79
C ASP A 140 -28.36 -10.93 9.49
N ARG A 141 -27.34 -11.60 8.94
CA ARG A 141 -27.37 -13.03 8.65
C ARG A 141 -27.43 -13.88 9.90
N TYR A 142 -26.68 -13.51 10.94
CA TYR A 142 -26.74 -14.20 12.23
C TYR A 142 -28.15 -14.14 12.85
N ILE A 143 -28.77 -12.97 12.87
CA ILE A 143 -30.13 -12.79 13.39
C ILE A 143 -31.13 -13.60 12.56
N ALA A 144 -31.02 -13.58 11.22
CA ALA A 144 -31.90 -14.35 10.34
C ALA A 144 -31.83 -15.86 10.62
N VAL A 145 -30.63 -16.41 10.82
CA VAL A 145 -30.44 -17.82 11.15
C VAL A 145 -30.99 -18.15 12.54
N MET A 146 -30.69 -17.34 13.55
CA MET A 146 -31.16 -17.57 14.92
C MET A 146 -32.68 -17.49 15.00
N HIS A 147 -33.30 -16.55 14.29
CA HIS A 147 -34.76 -16.44 14.25
C HIS A 147 -35.42 -17.62 13.55
N SER A 148 -34.79 -18.18 12.51
CA SER A 148 -35.33 -19.34 11.80
C SER A 148 -35.20 -20.65 12.58
N LEU A 149 -34.25 -20.73 13.53
CA LEU A 149 -34.05 -21.92 14.38
C LEU A 149 -34.99 -21.94 15.62
N HIS A 150 -35.63 -20.82 15.93
CA HIS A 150 -36.60 -20.74 17.03
C HIS A 150 -38.05 -21.03 16.63
N TYR A 151 -38.28 -21.27 15.33
CA TYR A 151 -39.56 -21.76 14.82
C TYR A 151 -39.46 -23.24 14.45
#